data_5b791652d9fb53aac92254c8a5531664
#
_entry.id   5b791652d9fb53aac92254c8a5531664
#
_cell.length_a   1.000
_cell.length_b   1.000
_cell.length_c   1.000
_cell.angle_alpha   90.00
_cell.angle_beta   90.00
_cell.angle_gamma   90.00
#
_symmetry.space_group_name_H-M   'P 1'
#
loop_
_entity.id
_entity.type
_entity.pdbx_description
1 polymer ?
#
loop_
_entity_poly.entity_id
_entity_poly.type
_entity_poly.pdbx_seq_one_letter_code
_entity_poly.pdbx_strand_id
1 'polypeptide(L)'
;MGFFRRWLFNLWYFQRPPWDSGISPPELMEFIRSSQPGRALDLGCGTGTNIITLAKNGWQVTGVDFAPHAISIARRKAQAEGVTADLRVSDVTSLEGIHGPFDFVLDLGCFHGLQAHEKTSYLNQLQRVCAPQAMWLLYGFFKKTDVTRGPRLASSDIEKILASFDLVFRQDGSDRRERPSAYFLFRKK
;
A
#
# COMPACT_ATOMS: atom_id res chain seq x y z
N MET A 1 -5.17 7.84 12.15
CA MET A 1 -4.77 6.79 13.14
C MET A 1 -4.32 7.43 14.44
N GLY A 2 -4.86 7.00 15.63
CA GLY A 2 -4.52 7.60 16.93
C GLY A 2 -3.01 7.53 17.24
N PHE A 3 -2.49 8.55 17.94
CA PHE A 3 -1.05 8.71 18.27
C PHE A 3 -0.42 7.44 18.90
N PHE A 4 -1.11 6.81 19.84
CA PHE A 4 -0.65 5.60 20.54
C PHE A 4 -0.48 4.40 19.59
N ARG A 5 -1.38 4.22 18.62
CA ARG A 5 -1.32 3.15 17.63
C ARG A 5 -0.15 3.35 16.67
N ARG A 6 0.12 4.61 16.26
CA ARG A 6 1.29 4.96 15.43
C ARG A 6 2.60 4.63 16.16
N TRP A 7 2.67 4.95 17.44
CA TRP A 7 3.82 4.66 18.27
C TRP A 7 4.11 3.15 18.40
N LEU A 8 3.07 2.34 18.66
CA LEU A 8 3.19 0.88 18.70
C LEU A 8 3.67 0.28 17.38
N PHE A 9 3.13 0.74 16.23
CA PHE A 9 3.58 0.26 14.92
C PHE A 9 5.05 0.62 14.67
N ASN A 10 5.49 1.82 15.06
CA ASN A 10 6.89 2.22 14.93
C ASN A 10 7.80 1.32 15.77
N LEU A 11 7.38 0.89 16.96
CA LEU A 11 8.12 -0.05 17.80
C LEU A 11 8.26 -1.45 17.16
N TRP A 12 7.26 -1.91 16.41
CA TRP A 12 7.35 -3.21 15.74
C TRP A 12 8.47 -3.27 14.71
N TYR A 13 8.86 -2.16 14.12
CA TYR A 13 9.99 -2.11 13.20
C TYR A 13 11.37 -2.21 13.86
N PHE A 14 11.45 -2.15 15.19
CA PHE A 14 12.69 -2.52 15.92
C PHE A 14 12.89 -4.03 15.99
N GLN A 15 11.81 -4.80 15.89
CA GLN A 15 11.83 -6.25 15.69
C GLN A 15 11.22 -6.50 14.32
N ARG A 16 11.86 -7.27 13.46
CA ARG A 16 11.35 -7.55 12.10
C ARG A 16 9.88 -7.99 12.16
N PRO A 17 8.90 -7.17 11.71
CA PRO A 17 7.50 -7.50 11.86
C PRO A 17 7.12 -8.68 10.94
N PRO A 18 6.13 -9.51 11.31
CA PRO A 18 5.79 -10.74 10.57
C PRO A 18 5.31 -10.51 9.13
N TRP A 19 4.92 -9.29 8.77
CA TRP A 19 4.55 -8.90 7.40
C TRP A 19 5.75 -8.44 6.56
N ASP A 20 6.90 -8.15 7.16
CA ASP A 20 8.13 -7.80 6.45
C ASP A 20 8.86 -9.07 6.01
N SER A 21 8.32 -9.73 4.98
CA SER A 21 8.89 -10.98 4.45
C SER A 21 10.23 -10.77 3.74
N GLY A 22 10.50 -9.56 3.25
CA GLY A 22 11.64 -9.26 2.38
C GLY A 22 11.45 -9.75 0.93
N ILE A 23 10.25 -10.20 0.58
CA ILE A 23 9.91 -10.73 -0.75
C ILE A 23 8.66 -10.03 -1.25
N SER A 24 8.72 -9.52 -2.47
CA SER A 24 7.56 -8.95 -3.16
C SER A 24 6.58 -10.05 -3.59
N PRO A 25 5.26 -9.84 -3.47
CA PRO A 25 4.28 -10.85 -3.79
C PRO A 25 4.21 -11.14 -5.30
N PRO A 26 3.78 -12.37 -5.67
CA PRO A 26 3.65 -12.76 -7.08
C PRO A 26 2.76 -11.81 -7.90
N GLU A 27 1.71 -11.28 -7.31
CA GLU A 27 0.76 -10.36 -7.95
C GLU A 27 1.42 -9.04 -8.36
N LEU A 28 2.33 -8.51 -7.52
CA LEU A 28 3.12 -7.34 -7.90
C LEU A 28 4.10 -7.69 -9.03
N MET A 29 4.74 -8.87 -8.97
CA MET A 29 5.67 -9.31 -10.01
C MET A 29 4.97 -9.51 -11.35
N GLU A 30 3.75 -10.04 -11.34
CA GLU A 30 2.93 -10.20 -12.55
C GLU A 30 2.55 -8.84 -13.14
N PHE A 31 2.11 -7.91 -12.29
CA PHE A 31 1.82 -6.54 -12.71
C PHE A 31 3.03 -5.88 -13.35
N ILE A 32 4.21 -5.98 -12.73
CA ILE A 32 5.45 -5.40 -13.26
C ILE A 32 5.80 -5.98 -14.64
N ARG A 33 5.68 -7.30 -14.83
CA ARG A 33 5.98 -7.96 -16.12
C ARG A 33 5.03 -7.53 -17.25
N SER A 34 3.78 -7.21 -16.91
CA SER A 34 2.74 -6.87 -17.89
C SER A 34 2.57 -5.36 -18.12
N SER A 35 3.32 -4.52 -17.43
CA SER A 35 3.14 -3.07 -17.45
C SER A 35 4.40 -2.33 -17.90
N GLN A 36 4.21 -1.18 -18.54
CA GLN A 36 5.31 -0.26 -18.81
C GLN A 36 5.67 0.52 -17.53
N PRO A 37 6.97 0.65 -17.20
CA PRO A 37 7.38 1.45 -16.06
C PRO A 37 6.98 2.92 -16.20
N GLY A 38 6.51 3.49 -15.10
CA GLY A 38 6.15 4.90 -14.96
C GLY A 38 6.44 5.38 -13.54
N ARG A 39 5.59 6.25 -12.99
CA ARG A 39 5.69 6.73 -11.60
C ARG A 39 4.83 5.88 -10.68
N ALA A 40 5.44 5.30 -9.66
CA ALA A 40 4.76 4.45 -8.68
C ALA A 40 4.73 5.09 -7.29
N LEU A 41 3.62 4.89 -6.55
CA LEU A 41 3.45 5.29 -5.16
C LEU A 41 3.15 4.03 -4.31
N ASP A 42 4.00 3.74 -3.32
CA ASP A 42 3.79 2.64 -2.37
C ASP A 42 3.28 3.20 -1.03
N LEU A 43 2.04 2.89 -0.68
CA LEU A 43 1.33 3.40 0.48
C LEU A 43 1.44 2.43 1.67
N GLY A 44 2.17 2.85 2.70
CA GLY A 44 2.59 1.98 3.80
C GLY A 44 3.77 1.11 3.39
N CYS A 45 4.79 1.71 2.75
CA CYS A 45 5.91 0.99 2.14
C CYS A 45 6.80 0.23 3.13
N GLY A 46 6.63 0.43 4.43
CA GLY A 46 7.40 -0.23 5.48
C GLY A 46 8.90 -0.10 5.28
N THR A 47 9.61 -1.21 5.31
CA THR A 47 11.08 -1.25 5.16
C THR A 47 11.56 -1.27 3.70
N GLY A 48 10.66 -1.03 2.72
CA GLY A 48 11.01 -0.72 1.34
C GLY A 48 11.25 -1.92 0.42
N THR A 49 10.82 -3.13 0.76
CA THR A 49 11.01 -4.32 -0.10
C THR A 49 10.43 -4.09 -1.50
N ASN A 50 9.17 -3.64 -1.59
CA ASN A 50 8.50 -3.42 -2.88
C ASN A 50 9.05 -2.18 -3.60
N ILE A 51 9.48 -1.16 -2.85
CA ILE A 51 10.18 0.00 -3.40
C ILE A 51 11.40 -0.43 -4.22
N ILE A 52 12.25 -1.30 -3.64
CA ILE A 52 13.44 -1.80 -4.30
C ILE A 52 13.08 -2.63 -5.53
N THR A 53 12.07 -3.49 -5.41
CA THR A 53 11.59 -4.30 -6.53
C THR A 53 11.10 -3.44 -7.69
N LEU A 54 10.25 -2.44 -7.42
CA LEU A 54 9.75 -1.51 -8.44
C LEU A 54 10.90 -0.72 -9.08
N ALA A 55 11.80 -0.14 -8.28
CA ALA A 55 12.92 0.66 -8.78
C ALA A 55 13.87 -0.16 -9.65
N LYS A 56 14.18 -1.42 -9.28
CA LYS A 56 15.00 -2.33 -10.11
C LYS A 56 14.34 -2.69 -11.44
N ASN A 57 13.01 -2.54 -11.54
CA ASN A 57 12.25 -2.75 -12.77
C ASN A 57 11.91 -1.44 -13.50
N GLY A 58 12.66 -0.37 -13.25
CA GLY A 58 12.61 0.88 -14.01
C GLY A 58 11.54 1.88 -13.57
N TRP A 59 10.78 1.60 -12.49
CA TRP A 59 9.78 2.52 -11.97
C TRP A 59 10.43 3.69 -11.21
N GLN A 60 9.89 4.90 -11.38
CA GLN A 60 10.20 6.05 -10.51
C GLN A 60 9.34 5.94 -9.25
N VAL A 61 9.93 5.54 -8.13
CA VAL A 61 9.15 5.14 -6.95
C VAL A 61 9.18 6.22 -5.88
N THR A 62 7.99 6.55 -5.37
CA THR A 62 7.79 7.27 -4.12
C THR A 62 7.20 6.29 -3.11
N GLY A 63 7.79 6.18 -1.92
CA GLY A 63 7.29 5.38 -0.82
C GLY A 63 6.91 6.23 0.38
N VAL A 64 5.74 5.97 0.95
CA VAL A 64 5.31 6.65 2.17
C VAL A 64 4.99 5.64 3.27
N ASP A 65 5.45 5.96 4.48
CA ASP A 65 5.04 5.27 5.70
C ASP A 65 4.99 6.28 6.84
N PHE A 66 4.08 6.08 7.79
CA PHE A 66 4.00 6.97 8.95
C PHE A 66 5.09 6.70 9.99
N ALA A 67 5.80 5.54 9.93
CA ALA A 67 6.83 5.12 10.86
C ALA A 67 8.22 5.62 10.41
N PRO A 68 8.84 6.60 11.11
CA PRO A 68 10.17 7.11 10.74
C PRO A 68 11.24 6.02 10.72
N HIS A 69 11.13 5.04 11.63
CA HIS A 69 12.11 3.94 11.71
C HIS A 69 12.02 3.03 10.46
N ALA A 70 10.84 2.72 9.98
CA ALA A 70 10.64 1.97 8.74
C ALA A 70 11.28 2.69 7.55
N ILE A 71 11.02 3.99 7.39
CA ILE A 71 11.60 4.82 6.32
C ILE A 71 13.13 4.88 6.42
N SER A 72 13.68 4.96 7.64
CA SER A 72 15.15 4.90 7.83
C SER A 72 15.74 3.58 7.35
N ILE A 73 15.07 2.45 7.64
CA ILE A 73 15.49 1.13 7.15
C ILE A 73 15.37 1.06 5.62
N ALA A 74 14.23 1.54 5.06
CA ALA A 74 13.98 1.54 3.62
C ALA A 74 15.07 2.31 2.86
N ARG A 75 15.49 3.49 3.35
CA ARG A 75 16.58 4.30 2.77
C ARG A 75 17.90 3.54 2.75
N ARG A 76 18.28 2.89 3.87
CA ARG A 76 19.51 2.09 3.93
C ARG A 76 19.47 0.90 2.97
N LYS A 77 18.33 0.19 2.89
CA LYS A 77 18.18 -0.92 1.95
C LYS A 77 18.27 -0.43 0.50
N ALA A 78 17.57 0.65 0.14
CA ALA A 78 17.62 1.23 -1.20
C ALA A 78 19.05 1.63 -1.60
N GLN A 79 19.79 2.26 -0.68
CA GLN A 79 21.19 2.60 -0.88
C GLN A 79 22.07 1.36 -1.08
N ALA A 80 21.91 0.33 -0.24
CA ALA A 80 22.67 -0.93 -0.34
C ALA A 80 22.41 -1.68 -1.67
N GLU A 81 21.18 -1.57 -2.20
CA GLU A 81 20.76 -2.18 -3.46
C GLU A 81 21.03 -1.28 -4.69
N GLY A 82 21.63 -0.09 -4.49
CA GLY A 82 22.00 0.84 -5.56
C GLY A 82 20.79 1.44 -6.30
N VAL A 83 19.62 1.54 -5.66
CA VAL A 83 18.41 2.09 -6.27
C VAL A 83 18.06 3.46 -5.69
N THR A 84 17.45 4.30 -6.53
CA THR A 84 16.94 5.63 -6.13
C THR A 84 15.43 5.53 -5.90
N ALA A 85 14.95 6.08 -4.79
CA ALA A 85 13.54 6.21 -4.48
C ALA A 85 13.28 7.44 -3.59
N ASP A 86 12.12 8.09 -3.75
CA ASP A 86 11.69 9.17 -2.86
C ASP A 86 10.94 8.56 -1.66
N LEU A 87 11.59 8.54 -0.49
CA LEU A 87 11.08 7.90 0.71
C LEU A 87 10.69 8.94 1.76
N ARG A 88 9.41 9.02 2.09
CA ARG A 88 8.82 10.06 2.94
C ARG A 88 8.13 9.49 4.17
N VAL A 89 8.34 10.15 5.32
CA VAL A 89 7.49 9.95 6.49
C VAL A 89 6.22 10.78 6.27
N SER A 90 5.10 10.10 5.98
CA SER A 90 3.82 10.77 5.71
C SER A 90 2.64 9.89 6.11
N ASP A 91 1.50 10.52 6.37
CA ASP A 91 0.23 9.85 6.62
C ASP A 91 -0.50 9.63 5.30
N VAL A 92 -0.88 8.39 5.02
CA VAL A 92 -1.60 8.01 3.78
C VAL A 92 -2.98 8.67 3.66
N THR A 93 -3.50 9.21 4.75
CA THR A 93 -4.80 9.92 4.77
C THR A 93 -4.70 11.39 4.40
N SER A 94 -3.49 11.96 4.37
CA SER A 94 -3.24 13.35 3.97
C SER A 94 -2.27 13.48 2.80
N LEU A 95 -1.31 12.55 2.68
CA LEU A 95 -0.24 12.56 1.68
C LEU A 95 0.40 13.95 1.53
N GLU A 96 0.72 14.57 2.68
CA GLU A 96 1.32 15.90 2.73
C GLU A 96 2.69 15.89 2.01
N GLY A 97 2.90 16.85 1.11
CA GLY A 97 4.11 16.96 0.31
C GLY A 97 4.27 15.89 -0.78
N ILE A 98 3.26 15.03 -0.99
CA ILE A 98 3.27 14.03 -2.06
C ILE A 98 2.45 14.55 -3.25
N HIS A 99 3.11 14.66 -4.39
CA HIS A 99 2.53 15.22 -5.61
C HIS A 99 2.55 14.21 -6.76
N GLY A 100 1.35 13.95 -7.31
CA GLY A 100 1.18 13.13 -8.51
C GLY A 100 1.61 13.87 -9.81
N PRO A 101 1.21 13.36 -10.97
CA PRO A 101 0.42 12.15 -11.10
C PRO A 101 1.27 10.87 -10.97
N PHE A 102 0.66 9.82 -10.40
CA PHE A 102 1.24 8.47 -10.35
C PHE A 102 0.47 7.55 -11.29
N ASP A 103 1.19 6.72 -12.04
CA ASP A 103 0.64 5.74 -12.99
C ASP A 103 0.24 4.44 -12.28
N PHE A 104 0.92 4.15 -11.17
CA PHE A 104 0.68 2.96 -10.36
C PHE A 104 0.68 3.29 -8.86
N VAL A 105 -0.26 2.70 -8.13
CA VAL A 105 -0.29 2.74 -6.66
C VAL A 105 -0.28 1.32 -6.12
N LEU A 106 0.56 1.09 -5.11
CA LEU A 106 0.65 -0.16 -4.37
C LEU A 106 0.17 0.07 -2.93
N ASP A 107 -0.68 -0.83 -2.44
CA ASP A 107 -1.06 -0.93 -1.03
C ASP A 107 -1.12 -2.39 -0.61
N LEU A 108 -0.14 -2.85 0.13
CA LEU A 108 -0.09 -4.21 0.65
C LEU A 108 -0.41 -4.25 2.16
N GLY A 109 -1.67 -3.94 2.47
CA GLY A 109 -2.18 -4.10 3.84
C GLY A 109 -2.29 -2.82 4.66
N CYS A 110 -2.20 -1.64 4.05
CA CYS A 110 -2.41 -0.37 4.74
C CYS A 110 -3.90 -0.01 4.84
N PHE A 111 -4.61 0.04 3.72
CA PHE A 111 -6.00 0.49 3.63
C PHE A 111 -6.96 -0.28 4.53
N HIS A 112 -6.86 -1.61 4.57
CA HIS A 112 -7.73 -2.42 5.42
C HIS A 112 -7.53 -2.16 6.92
N GLY A 113 -6.37 -1.60 7.30
CA GLY A 113 -6.03 -1.21 8.67
C GLY A 113 -6.62 0.12 9.12
N LEU A 114 -7.20 0.91 8.22
CA LEU A 114 -7.75 2.25 8.48
C LEU A 114 -9.17 2.19 9.04
N GLN A 115 -9.54 3.21 9.84
CA GLN A 115 -10.92 3.43 10.28
C GLN A 115 -11.77 3.96 9.12
N ALA A 116 -13.10 3.89 9.21
CA ALA A 116 -14.00 4.26 8.12
C ALA A 116 -13.78 5.70 7.60
N HIS A 117 -13.60 6.69 8.49
CA HIS A 117 -13.33 8.07 8.11
C HIS A 117 -11.93 8.24 7.48
N GLU A 118 -10.93 7.48 7.98
CA GLU A 118 -9.57 7.47 7.42
C GLU A 118 -9.54 6.89 6.01
N LYS A 119 -10.33 5.83 5.74
CA LYS A 119 -10.50 5.26 4.40
C LYS A 119 -11.07 6.26 3.42
N THR A 120 -12.05 7.08 3.85
CA THR A 120 -12.60 8.15 3.01
C THR A 120 -11.52 9.18 2.66
N SER A 121 -10.74 9.63 3.65
CA SER A 121 -9.63 10.56 3.42
C SER A 121 -8.58 9.96 2.47
N TYR A 122 -8.22 8.69 2.68
CA TYR A 122 -7.30 7.95 1.81
C TYR A 122 -7.78 7.90 0.35
N LEU A 123 -9.05 7.57 0.11
CA LEU A 123 -9.62 7.54 -1.24
C LEU A 123 -9.60 8.91 -1.91
N ASN A 124 -9.86 9.99 -1.15
CA ASN A 124 -9.71 11.36 -1.65
C ASN A 124 -8.28 11.68 -2.07
N GLN A 125 -7.28 11.18 -1.31
CA GLN A 125 -5.87 11.34 -1.71
C GLN A 125 -5.55 10.56 -2.99
N LEU A 126 -6.04 9.33 -3.15
CA LEU A 126 -5.87 8.59 -4.40
C LEU A 126 -6.43 9.36 -5.60
N GLN A 127 -7.64 9.94 -5.46
CA GLN A 127 -8.22 10.78 -6.52
C GLN A 127 -7.29 11.93 -6.91
N ARG A 128 -6.65 12.57 -5.93
CA ARG A 128 -5.76 13.70 -6.14
C ARG A 128 -4.43 13.33 -6.81
N VAL A 129 -3.85 12.18 -6.42
CA VAL A 129 -2.48 11.84 -6.81
C VAL A 129 -2.37 10.87 -7.98
N CYS A 130 -3.42 10.10 -8.30
CA CYS A 130 -3.41 9.17 -9.42
C CYS A 130 -3.59 9.88 -10.77
N ALA A 131 -2.83 9.47 -11.77
CA ALA A 131 -3.06 9.81 -13.17
C ALA A 131 -4.43 9.29 -13.66
N PRO A 132 -5.01 9.82 -14.74
CA PRO A 132 -6.09 9.14 -15.44
C PRO A 132 -5.67 7.72 -15.84
N GLN A 133 -6.55 6.75 -15.68
CA GLN A 133 -6.28 5.32 -15.95
C GLN A 133 -5.18 4.68 -15.07
N ALA A 134 -4.72 5.35 -14.01
CA ALA A 134 -3.74 4.79 -13.08
C ALA A 134 -4.22 3.46 -12.49
N MET A 135 -3.29 2.53 -12.34
CA MET A 135 -3.55 1.22 -11.74
C MET A 135 -3.28 1.24 -10.24
N TRP A 136 -4.13 0.57 -9.47
CA TRP A 136 -3.97 0.44 -8.02
C TRP A 136 -4.07 -1.03 -7.61
N LEU A 137 -2.94 -1.61 -7.17
CA LEU A 137 -2.89 -2.95 -6.60
C LEU A 137 -3.08 -2.85 -5.09
N LEU A 138 -4.20 -3.38 -4.61
CA LEU A 138 -4.59 -3.41 -3.21
C LEU A 138 -4.61 -4.83 -2.68
N TYR A 139 -3.95 -5.08 -1.55
CA TYR A 139 -4.13 -6.30 -0.76
C TYR A 139 -4.76 -5.98 0.59
N GLY A 140 -5.74 -6.77 1.00
CA GLY A 140 -6.36 -6.58 2.30
C GLY A 140 -7.08 -7.79 2.85
N PHE A 141 -7.26 -7.78 4.19
CA PHE A 141 -8.04 -8.78 4.92
C PHE A 141 -9.49 -8.36 5.05
N PHE A 142 -10.40 -9.32 4.87
CA PHE A 142 -11.83 -9.14 5.12
C PHE A 142 -12.21 -9.40 6.56
N LYS A 143 -13.38 -8.90 6.97
CA LYS A 143 -14.06 -9.34 8.16
C LYS A 143 -14.54 -10.78 7.96
N LYS A 144 -14.25 -11.67 8.89
CA LYS A 144 -14.82 -13.04 8.89
C LYS A 144 -16.31 -13.03 9.27
N THR A 145 -16.68 -12.16 10.21
CA THR A 145 -18.03 -11.96 10.75
C THR A 145 -18.13 -10.56 11.32
N ASP A 146 -19.34 -10.08 11.62
CA ASP A 146 -19.55 -8.78 12.29
C ASP A 146 -18.89 -8.71 13.69
N VAL A 147 -18.59 -9.86 14.29
CA VAL A 147 -17.91 -9.97 15.59
C VAL A 147 -16.40 -9.79 15.50
N THR A 148 -15.81 -9.78 14.28
CA THR A 148 -14.36 -9.61 14.11
C THR A 148 -13.95 -8.19 14.52
N ARG A 149 -13.22 -8.07 15.63
CA ARG A 149 -12.75 -6.78 16.15
C ARG A 149 -11.67 -6.19 15.25
N GLY A 150 -11.67 -4.86 15.16
CA GLY A 150 -10.68 -4.07 14.42
C GLY A 150 -11.04 -3.82 12.97
N PRO A 151 -10.30 -2.88 12.35
CA PRO A 151 -10.53 -2.50 10.95
C PRO A 151 -10.14 -3.65 10.01
N ARG A 152 -10.96 -3.84 9.00
CA ARG A 152 -10.81 -4.81 7.91
C ARG A 152 -11.53 -4.26 6.68
N LEU A 153 -11.35 -4.90 5.52
CA LEU A 153 -12.17 -4.61 4.35
C LEU A 153 -13.61 -5.06 4.58
N ALA A 154 -14.55 -4.21 4.25
CA ALA A 154 -15.98 -4.48 4.22
C ALA A 154 -16.49 -4.33 2.76
N SER A 155 -17.64 -4.93 2.45
CA SER A 155 -18.27 -4.77 1.12
C SER A 155 -18.51 -3.30 0.79
N SER A 156 -18.93 -2.50 1.78
CA SER A 156 -19.13 -1.06 1.62
C SER A 156 -17.84 -0.27 1.29
N ASP A 157 -16.65 -0.78 1.64
CA ASP A 157 -15.39 -0.17 1.23
C ASP A 157 -15.17 -0.39 -0.27
N ILE A 158 -15.45 -1.60 -0.75
CA ILE A 158 -15.35 -1.94 -2.18
C ILE A 158 -16.34 -1.11 -3.02
N GLU A 159 -17.58 -0.95 -2.55
CA GLU A 159 -18.59 -0.09 -3.20
C GLU A 159 -18.09 1.36 -3.35
N LYS A 160 -17.48 1.92 -2.30
CA LYS A 160 -16.88 3.26 -2.33
C LYS A 160 -15.72 3.36 -3.32
N ILE A 161 -14.88 2.33 -3.40
CA ILE A 161 -13.78 2.27 -4.37
C ILE A 161 -14.35 2.26 -5.80
N LEU A 162 -15.36 1.43 -6.05
CA LEU A 162 -15.99 1.29 -7.36
C LEU A 162 -16.69 2.56 -7.86
N ALA A 163 -16.99 3.52 -7.00
CA ALA A 163 -17.49 4.82 -7.42
C ALA A 163 -16.50 5.57 -8.34
N SER A 164 -15.19 5.37 -8.15
CA SER A 164 -14.13 6.13 -8.84
C SER A 164 -13.10 5.27 -9.56
N PHE A 165 -13.14 3.97 -9.34
CA PHE A 165 -12.23 3.00 -9.94
C PHE A 165 -13.03 1.84 -10.54
N ASP A 166 -12.55 1.27 -11.64
CA ASP A 166 -13.04 0.01 -12.19
C ASP A 166 -12.26 -1.15 -11.63
N LEU A 167 -12.93 -2.25 -11.28
CA LEU A 167 -12.27 -3.48 -10.91
C LEU A 167 -11.78 -4.20 -12.16
N VAL A 168 -10.47 -4.38 -12.28
CA VAL A 168 -9.84 -5.11 -13.40
C VAL A 168 -9.64 -6.58 -13.04
N PHE A 169 -9.21 -6.85 -11.79
CA PHE A 169 -8.88 -8.19 -11.33
C PHE A 169 -9.14 -8.32 -9.83
N ARG A 170 -9.54 -9.52 -9.41
CA ARG A 170 -9.64 -9.92 -8.00
C ARG A 170 -9.18 -11.35 -7.84
N GLN A 171 -8.34 -11.59 -6.85
CA GLN A 171 -7.90 -12.91 -6.44
C GLN A 171 -8.14 -13.09 -4.94
N ASP A 172 -9.06 -13.97 -4.60
CA ASP A 172 -9.35 -14.33 -3.22
C ASP A 172 -8.32 -15.33 -2.70
N GLY A 173 -8.03 -15.25 -1.42
CA GLY A 173 -7.09 -16.12 -0.73
C GLY A 173 -7.26 -16.08 0.79
N SER A 174 -6.33 -16.68 1.48
CA SER A 174 -6.22 -16.60 2.93
C SER A 174 -4.75 -16.54 3.35
N ASP A 175 -4.49 -15.96 4.51
CA ASP A 175 -3.15 -16.02 5.09
C ASP A 175 -2.93 -17.32 5.88
N ARG A 176 -1.71 -17.48 6.45
CA ARG A 176 -1.33 -18.64 7.29
C ARG A 176 -2.24 -18.88 8.51
N ARG A 177 -3.06 -17.89 8.91
CA ARG A 177 -4.04 -17.98 10.00
C ARG A 177 -5.47 -18.14 9.46
N GLU A 178 -5.62 -18.54 8.20
CA GLU A 178 -6.91 -18.73 7.51
C GLU A 178 -7.79 -17.47 7.54
N ARG A 179 -7.17 -16.28 7.61
CA ARG A 179 -7.91 -15.03 7.51
C ARG A 179 -8.22 -14.75 6.05
N PRO A 180 -9.51 -14.57 5.67
CA PRO A 180 -9.87 -14.28 4.30
C PRO A 180 -9.22 -12.97 3.86
N SER A 181 -8.60 -13.00 2.69
CA SER A 181 -7.92 -11.86 2.09
C SER A 181 -8.16 -11.85 0.60
N ALA A 182 -7.86 -10.74 -0.05
CA ALA A 182 -7.81 -10.69 -1.50
C ALA A 182 -6.81 -9.66 -1.99
N TYR A 183 -6.31 -9.91 -3.20
CA TYR A 183 -5.70 -8.91 -4.07
C TYR A 183 -6.77 -8.35 -5.00
N PHE A 184 -6.71 -7.05 -5.22
CA PHE A 184 -7.54 -6.32 -6.17
C PHE A 184 -6.64 -5.47 -7.05
N LEU A 185 -6.86 -5.51 -8.34
CA LEU A 185 -6.30 -4.54 -9.26
C LEU A 185 -7.43 -3.64 -9.74
N PHE A 186 -7.34 -2.37 -9.40
CA PHE A 186 -8.28 -1.34 -9.81
C PHE A 186 -7.65 -0.43 -10.85
N ARG A 187 -8.48 0.17 -11.71
CA ARG A 187 -8.10 1.20 -12.66
C ARG A 187 -8.91 2.46 -12.40
N LYS A 188 -8.25 3.61 -12.26
CA LYS A 188 -8.93 4.89 -12.11
C LYS A 188 -9.77 5.21 -13.36
N LYS A 189 -11.01 5.63 -13.14
CA LYS A 189 -11.94 6.08 -14.20
C LYS A 189 -11.49 7.37 -14.85
#